data_1d5886b383a4baffa371546c1a657455
#
_entry.id   1d5886b383a4baffa371546c1a657455
#
_cell.length_a   1.000
_cell.length_b   1.000
_cell.length_c   1.000
_cell.angle_alpha   90.00
_cell.angle_beta   90.00
_cell.angle_gamma   90.00
#
_symmetry.space_group_name_H-M   'P 1'
#
loop_
_entity.id
_entity.type
_entity.pdbx_description
1 polymer ?
#
loop_
_entity_poly.entity_id
_entity_poly.type
_entity_poly.pdbx_seq_one_letter_code
_entity_poly.pdbx_strand_id
1 'polypeptide(L)'
;NLDNATESHGGWISFGHEVMPSTSLNSLYIRECYRTIAARITNRKGIQKAIVTGTPGIGKSLFLVYLLWKLVREGERVLLIYGIFNIYYDGNGGVFQFNSGRLPSDIDYSFWNDTLWCLFDAKGKCEADLYRLPVELCTFIVSTSPRREMVNDFKKPPEPQIFYMPIWTKAELEVIAPLFPKAIEWQNRF
;
A
#
# COMPACT_ATOMS: atom_id res chain seq x y z
N ASN A 1 12.36 3.63 11.73
CA ASN A 1 13.06 2.67 10.85
C ASN A 1 12.18 1.48 10.57
N LEU A 2 11.71 1.34 9.33
CA LEU A 2 10.91 0.18 8.89
C LEU A 2 11.70 -1.13 9.01
N ASP A 3 13.02 -1.05 8.87
CA ASP A 3 13.93 -2.21 8.98
C ASP A 3 13.92 -2.84 10.37
N ASN A 4 13.70 -2.05 11.42
CA ASN A 4 13.67 -2.52 12.81
C ASN A 4 12.28 -2.91 13.29
N ALA A 5 11.25 -2.68 12.48
CA ALA A 5 9.90 -3.07 12.84
C ALA A 5 9.76 -4.60 12.77
N THR A 6 9.32 -5.20 13.86
CA THR A 6 9.14 -6.65 13.98
C THR A 6 7.68 -6.99 14.14
N GLU A 7 7.32 -8.14 13.59
CA GLU A 7 6.02 -8.72 13.81
C GLU A 7 5.97 -9.42 15.17
N SER A 8 4.95 -9.10 15.96
CA SER A 8 4.66 -9.77 17.23
C SER A 8 3.80 -11.04 17.04
N HIS A 9 3.76 -11.91 18.04
CA HIS A 9 2.95 -13.15 18.03
C HIS A 9 1.43 -12.89 17.82
N GLY A 10 0.94 -11.68 18.05
CA GLY A 10 -0.46 -11.31 17.84
C GLY A 10 -0.78 -10.79 16.43
N GLY A 11 0.15 -10.88 15.47
CA GLY A 11 -0.05 -10.36 14.11
C GLY A 11 0.03 -8.85 14.03
N TRP A 12 0.75 -8.20 14.92
CA TRP A 12 0.99 -6.77 14.91
C TRP A 12 2.41 -6.44 14.48
N ILE A 13 2.57 -5.38 13.68
CA ILE A 13 3.85 -4.74 13.44
C ILE A 13 3.89 -3.47 14.29
N SER A 14 4.96 -3.29 15.07
CA SER A 14 5.26 -2.05 15.78
C SER A 14 6.41 -1.34 15.08
N PHE A 15 6.21 -0.09 14.74
CA PHE A 15 7.19 0.73 14.02
C PHE A 15 8.00 1.63 14.95
N GLY A 16 7.63 1.71 16.21
CA GLY A 16 8.30 2.57 17.20
C GLY A 16 8.04 4.07 17.06
N HIS A 17 7.60 4.52 15.89
CA HIS A 17 7.19 5.91 15.58
C HIS A 17 6.23 5.91 14.39
N GLU A 18 5.67 7.07 14.06
CA GLU A 18 4.74 7.20 12.93
C GLU A 18 5.40 6.79 11.62
N VAL A 19 4.81 5.80 10.95
CA VAL A 19 5.28 5.27 9.66
C VAL A 19 4.79 6.11 8.50
N MET A 20 3.59 6.67 8.64
CA MET A 20 2.95 7.45 7.60
C MET A 20 2.78 8.88 8.07
N PRO A 21 3.27 9.87 7.30
CA PRO A 21 3.02 11.27 7.60
C PRO A 21 1.51 11.56 7.75
N SER A 22 1.16 12.40 8.72
CA SER A 22 -0.22 12.79 9.03
C SER A 22 -1.13 11.65 9.51
N THR A 23 -0.57 10.54 9.93
CA THR A 23 -1.31 9.47 10.60
C THR A 23 -0.63 9.15 11.92
N SER A 24 -1.36 8.91 12.97
CA SER A 24 -0.79 8.43 14.25
C SER A 24 -0.48 6.92 14.21
N LEU A 25 -0.15 6.40 13.01
CA LEU A 25 0.09 4.97 12.81
C LEU A 25 1.48 4.59 13.27
N ASN A 26 1.59 4.10 14.49
CA ASN A 26 2.81 3.52 15.08
C ASN A 26 2.78 2.00 15.17
N SER A 27 1.63 1.39 14.89
CA SER A 27 1.44 -0.06 14.85
C SER A 27 0.39 -0.44 13.80
N LEU A 28 0.53 -1.62 13.23
CA LEU A 28 -0.35 -2.15 12.19
C LEU A 28 -0.77 -3.57 12.52
N TYR A 29 -2.07 -3.83 12.58
CA TYR A 29 -2.60 -5.18 12.61
C TYR A 29 -2.55 -5.82 11.23
N ILE A 30 -1.89 -6.97 11.12
CA ILE A 30 -1.72 -7.70 9.86
C ILE A 30 -2.88 -8.67 9.70
N ARG A 31 -3.78 -8.35 8.80
CA ARG A 31 -4.85 -9.26 8.40
C ARG A 31 -4.31 -10.43 7.60
N GLU A 32 -4.91 -11.61 7.71
CA GLU A 32 -4.51 -12.78 6.92
C GLU A 32 -4.63 -12.52 5.40
N CYS A 33 -5.62 -11.75 4.97
CA CYS A 33 -5.73 -11.34 3.57
C CYS A 33 -4.55 -10.49 3.09
N TYR A 34 -3.89 -9.71 3.98
CA TYR A 34 -2.69 -8.95 3.61
C TYR A 34 -1.54 -9.90 3.27
N ARG A 35 -1.31 -10.93 4.09
CA ARG A 35 -0.29 -11.95 3.83
C ARG A 35 -0.55 -12.67 2.52
N THR A 36 -1.80 -13.10 2.31
CA THR A 36 -2.20 -13.85 1.12
C THR A 36 -2.05 -13.02 -0.16
N ILE A 37 -2.51 -11.77 -0.15
CA ILE A 37 -2.42 -10.87 -1.32
C ILE A 37 -0.95 -10.52 -1.58
N ALA A 38 -0.19 -10.13 -0.55
CA ALA A 38 1.22 -9.79 -0.69
C ALA A 38 2.03 -10.99 -1.24
N ALA A 39 1.85 -12.20 -0.69
CA ALA A 39 2.52 -13.39 -1.18
C ALA A 39 2.21 -13.66 -2.67
N ARG A 40 0.97 -13.47 -3.10
CA ARG A 40 0.61 -13.62 -4.51
C ARG A 40 1.25 -12.57 -5.40
N ILE A 41 1.36 -11.32 -4.93
CA ILE A 41 1.99 -10.23 -5.66
C ILE A 41 3.50 -10.48 -5.77
N THR A 42 4.18 -10.85 -4.65
CA THR A 42 5.65 -10.95 -4.61
C THR A 42 6.17 -12.28 -5.16
N ASN A 43 5.40 -13.39 -5.09
CA ASN A 43 5.87 -14.71 -5.53
C ASN A 43 5.71 -14.98 -7.05
N ARG A 44 4.98 -14.15 -7.78
CA ARG A 44 4.83 -14.31 -9.23
C ARG A 44 5.87 -13.51 -9.98
N LYS A 45 6.87 -14.18 -10.55
CA LYS A 45 7.72 -13.60 -11.60
C LYS A 45 6.82 -13.12 -12.73
N GLY A 46 6.78 -11.80 -13.00
CA GLY A 46 6.05 -11.22 -14.12
C GLY A 46 4.74 -10.50 -13.79
N ILE A 47 4.36 -10.29 -12.52
CA ILE A 47 3.30 -9.33 -12.21
C ILE A 47 3.91 -7.94 -12.27
N GLN A 48 3.66 -7.24 -13.37
CA GLN A 48 4.05 -5.84 -13.50
C GLN A 48 2.96 -4.90 -12.97
N LYS A 49 1.68 -5.28 -13.05
CA LYS A 49 0.55 -4.45 -12.63
C LYS A 49 -0.41 -5.21 -11.73
N ALA A 50 -0.80 -4.62 -10.61
CA ALA A 50 -1.84 -5.16 -9.75
C ALA A 50 -2.78 -4.07 -9.22
N ILE A 51 -4.06 -4.43 -9.08
CA ILE A 51 -5.08 -3.60 -8.44
C ILE A 51 -5.57 -4.30 -7.18
N VAL A 52 -5.45 -3.64 -6.05
CA VAL A 52 -6.05 -4.07 -4.78
C VAL A 52 -7.31 -3.25 -4.54
N THR A 53 -8.46 -3.89 -4.57
CA THR A 53 -9.76 -3.22 -4.50
C THR A 53 -10.68 -3.84 -3.45
N GLY A 54 -11.80 -3.19 -3.19
CA GLY A 54 -12.81 -3.61 -2.22
C GLY A 54 -13.48 -2.41 -1.56
N THR A 55 -14.48 -2.65 -0.71
CA THR A 55 -15.31 -1.61 -0.10
C THR A 55 -14.48 -0.55 0.65
N PRO A 56 -14.98 0.69 0.80
CA PRO A 56 -14.34 1.69 1.66
C PRO A 56 -14.16 1.18 3.10
N GLY A 57 -13.08 1.56 3.76
CA GLY A 57 -12.81 1.24 5.17
C GLY A 57 -12.22 -0.14 5.45
N ILE A 58 -12.07 -1.04 4.46
CA ILE A 58 -11.57 -2.41 4.70
C ILE A 58 -10.06 -2.52 4.88
N GLY A 59 -9.31 -1.42 4.84
CA GLY A 59 -7.87 -1.41 5.14
C GLY A 59 -6.95 -1.48 3.92
N LYS A 60 -7.41 -1.10 2.71
CA LYS A 60 -6.58 -1.12 1.48
C LYS A 60 -5.31 -0.26 1.58
N SER A 61 -5.44 0.96 2.10
CA SER A 61 -4.28 1.84 2.30
C SER A 61 -3.30 1.26 3.34
N LEU A 62 -3.82 0.59 4.37
CA LEU A 62 -3.01 -0.12 5.37
C LEU A 62 -2.31 -1.34 4.78
N PHE A 63 -2.93 -2.01 3.82
CA PHE A 63 -2.26 -3.06 3.04
C PHE A 63 -1.03 -2.54 2.30
N LEU A 64 -1.09 -1.34 1.71
CA LEU A 64 0.10 -0.75 1.07
C LEU A 64 1.23 -0.48 2.09
N VAL A 65 0.89 -0.09 3.32
CA VAL A 65 1.88 0.05 4.41
C VAL A 65 2.50 -1.30 4.77
N TYR A 66 1.68 -2.35 4.87
CA TYR A 66 2.17 -3.71 5.09
C TYR A 66 3.10 -4.18 3.96
N LEU A 67 2.70 -3.96 2.71
CA LEU A 67 3.49 -4.36 1.54
C LEU A 67 4.80 -3.55 1.47
N LEU A 68 4.76 -2.25 1.76
CA LEU A 68 5.95 -1.41 1.88
C LEU A 68 6.92 -2.00 2.92
N TRP A 69 6.45 -2.28 4.15
CA TRP A 69 7.27 -2.86 5.20
C TRP A 69 7.93 -4.18 4.76
N LYS A 70 7.16 -5.04 4.10
CA LYS A 70 7.66 -6.33 3.60
C LYS A 70 8.76 -6.13 2.56
N LEU A 71 8.52 -5.30 1.54
CA LEU A 71 9.47 -5.05 0.45
C LEU A 71 10.75 -4.36 0.93
N VAL A 72 10.64 -3.37 1.83
CA VAL A 72 11.81 -2.70 2.40
C VAL A 72 12.69 -3.69 3.16
N ARG A 73 12.12 -4.62 3.92
CA ARG A 73 12.87 -5.68 4.61
C ARG A 73 13.53 -6.68 3.66
N GLU A 74 13.01 -6.83 2.46
CA GLU A 74 13.58 -7.65 1.39
C GLU A 74 14.67 -6.90 0.59
N GLY A 75 14.94 -5.63 0.94
CA GLY A 75 15.93 -4.79 0.26
C GLY A 75 15.46 -4.27 -1.10
N GLU A 76 14.15 -4.25 -1.33
CA GLU A 76 13.57 -3.79 -2.59
C GLU A 76 13.54 -2.25 -2.66
N ARG A 77 13.64 -1.71 -3.87
CA ARG A 77 13.42 -0.30 -4.15
C ARG A 77 11.92 -0.02 -4.20
N VAL A 78 11.44 0.90 -3.37
CA VAL A 78 9.99 1.15 -3.27
C VAL A 78 9.69 2.63 -3.31
N LEU A 79 8.79 3.04 -4.22
CA LEU A 79 8.17 4.36 -4.23
C LEU A 79 6.73 4.21 -3.69
N LEU A 80 6.44 4.83 -2.56
CA LEU A 80 5.10 4.94 -2.01
C LEU A 80 4.50 6.31 -2.34
N ILE A 81 3.38 6.32 -3.06
CA ILE A 81 2.58 7.52 -3.36
C ILE A 81 1.31 7.46 -2.51
N TYR A 82 1.25 8.26 -1.45
CA TYR A 82 0.19 8.26 -0.46
C TYR A 82 -0.25 9.68 -0.10
N GLY A 83 -1.50 10.03 -0.34
CA GLY A 83 -2.00 11.39 -0.13
C GLY A 83 -1.14 12.42 -0.89
N ILE A 84 -0.54 13.37 -0.18
CA ILE A 84 0.38 14.37 -0.76
C ILE A 84 1.85 13.94 -0.69
N PHE A 85 2.15 12.77 -0.14
CA PHE A 85 3.50 12.29 0.09
C PHE A 85 3.93 11.32 -0.98
N ASN A 86 5.17 11.49 -1.45
CA ASN A 86 5.89 10.55 -2.32
C ASN A 86 7.17 10.17 -1.58
N ILE A 87 7.24 8.95 -1.07
CA ILE A 87 8.36 8.47 -0.25
C ILE A 87 9.06 7.35 -1.01
N TYR A 88 10.36 7.49 -1.20
CA TYR A 88 11.19 6.53 -1.91
C TYR A 88 12.20 5.87 -0.97
N TYR A 89 12.27 4.57 -1.05
CA TYR A 89 13.25 3.70 -0.40
C TYR A 89 14.15 3.13 -1.48
N ASP A 90 15.47 3.29 -1.32
CA ASP A 90 16.45 2.94 -2.35
C ASP A 90 16.92 1.48 -2.31
N GLY A 91 16.40 0.68 -1.38
CA GLY A 91 16.80 -0.70 -1.14
C GLY A 91 18.11 -0.87 -0.33
N ASN A 92 18.80 0.24 0.00
CA ASN A 92 20.06 0.23 0.73
C ASN A 92 19.99 1.00 2.07
N GLY A 93 18.76 1.24 2.57
CA GLY A 93 18.52 1.96 3.82
C GLY A 93 18.33 3.47 3.64
N GLY A 94 18.46 4.01 2.43
CA GLY A 94 18.15 5.41 2.12
C GLY A 94 16.65 5.65 1.99
N VAL A 95 16.18 6.75 2.59
CA VAL A 95 14.78 7.18 2.53
C VAL A 95 14.72 8.62 2.06
N PHE A 96 13.97 8.86 1.00
CA PHE A 96 13.86 10.16 0.35
C PHE A 96 12.39 10.55 0.25
N GLN A 97 12.07 11.80 0.51
CA GLN A 97 10.74 12.34 0.28
C GLN A 97 10.79 13.30 -0.91
N PHE A 98 9.99 13.01 -1.91
CA PHE A 98 9.78 13.93 -3.04
C PHE A 98 8.59 14.85 -2.74
N ASN A 99 8.74 16.12 -3.07
CA ASN A 99 7.60 17.04 -3.06
C ASN A 99 6.56 16.62 -4.11
N SER A 100 5.29 16.84 -3.82
CA SER A 100 4.21 16.62 -4.79
C SER A 100 4.55 17.31 -6.12
N GLY A 101 4.56 16.55 -7.23
CA GLY A 101 4.89 17.04 -8.56
C GLY A 101 6.39 17.07 -8.92
N ARG A 102 7.29 16.60 -8.04
CA ARG A 102 8.75 16.53 -8.29
C ARG A 102 9.29 15.10 -8.29
N LEU A 103 8.51 14.15 -8.75
CA LEU A 103 9.04 12.82 -9.06
C LEU A 103 10.07 12.91 -10.20
N PRO A 104 11.04 11.98 -10.26
CA PRO A 104 11.91 11.86 -11.43
C PRO A 104 11.12 11.83 -12.72
N SER A 105 11.68 12.41 -13.79
CA SER A 105 11.04 12.42 -15.10
C SER A 105 10.67 10.98 -15.52
N ASP A 106 9.56 10.83 -16.23
CA ASP A 106 9.08 9.56 -16.79
C ASP A 106 10.06 8.89 -17.76
N ILE A 107 11.00 9.68 -18.33
CA ILE A 107 12.10 9.20 -19.17
C ILE A 107 13.39 8.89 -18.37
N ASP A 108 13.39 9.02 -17.06
CA ASP A 108 14.52 8.64 -16.23
C ASP A 108 14.49 7.12 -15.96
N TYR A 109 15.01 6.35 -16.91
CA TYR A 109 15.09 4.88 -16.82
C TYR A 109 16.05 4.37 -15.76
N SER A 110 16.90 5.23 -15.20
CA SER A 110 17.74 4.85 -14.04
C SER A 110 16.91 4.76 -12.76
N PHE A 111 15.87 5.58 -12.66
CA PHE A 111 14.91 5.54 -11.56
C PHE A 111 13.77 4.56 -11.84
N TRP A 112 13.07 4.74 -12.98
CA TRP A 112 11.93 3.92 -13.40
C TRP A 112 12.40 2.69 -14.17
N ASN A 113 12.43 1.55 -13.51
CA ASN A 113 12.81 0.27 -14.12
C ASN A 113 12.17 -0.89 -13.37
N ASP A 114 12.39 -2.09 -13.83
CA ASP A 114 11.80 -3.33 -13.34
C ASP A 114 12.19 -3.71 -11.89
N THR A 115 13.22 -3.06 -11.33
CA THR A 115 13.61 -3.24 -9.91
C THR A 115 12.80 -2.35 -8.96
N LEU A 116 12.03 -1.39 -9.48
CA LEU A 116 11.23 -0.46 -8.67
C LEU A 116 9.83 -1.01 -8.43
N TRP A 117 9.40 -1.01 -7.18
CA TRP A 117 8.02 -1.21 -6.78
C TRP A 117 7.35 0.14 -6.55
N CYS A 118 6.32 0.46 -7.31
CA CYS A 118 5.51 1.66 -7.13
C CYS A 118 4.18 1.30 -6.46
N LEU A 119 3.99 1.76 -5.23
CA LEU A 119 2.78 1.55 -4.43
C LEU A 119 1.95 2.84 -4.46
N PHE A 120 0.79 2.80 -5.11
CA PHE A 120 -0.05 3.98 -5.34
C PHE A 120 -1.37 3.87 -4.59
N ASP A 121 -1.60 4.76 -3.61
CA ASP A 121 -2.91 4.91 -2.98
C ASP A 121 -3.77 5.90 -3.75
N ALA A 122 -4.82 5.40 -4.38
CA ALA A 122 -5.76 6.20 -5.16
C ALA A 122 -6.66 7.11 -4.30
N LYS A 123 -6.58 7.02 -2.96
CA LYS A 123 -7.37 7.89 -2.08
C LYS A 123 -7.00 9.36 -2.26
N GLY A 124 -7.99 10.18 -2.66
CA GLY A 124 -7.76 11.61 -2.87
C GLY A 124 -7.00 11.97 -4.15
N LYS A 125 -6.74 10.99 -5.03
CA LYS A 125 -6.08 11.17 -6.33
C LYS A 125 -7.09 11.24 -7.46
N CYS A 126 -6.70 11.86 -8.56
CA CYS A 126 -7.44 11.85 -9.81
C CYS A 126 -6.73 11.00 -10.88
N GLU A 127 -7.39 10.77 -11.99
CA GLU A 127 -6.87 10.00 -13.11
C GLU A 127 -5.55 10.56 -13.67
N ALA A 128 -5.44 11.89 -13.76
CA ALA A 128 -4.22 12.55 -14.23
C ALA A 128 -2.99 12.28 -13.35
N ASP A 129 -3.18 11.98 -12.05
CA ASP A 129 -2.08 11.61 -11.16
C ASP A 129 -1.48 10.26 -11.53
N LEU A 130 -2.31 9.33 -12.01
CA LEU A 130 -1.86 8.00 -12.45
C LEU A 130 -1.23 8.05 -13.84
N TYR A 131 -1.80 8.81 -14.77
CA TYR A 131 -1.29 8.91 -16.15
C TYR A 131 0.10 9.53 -16.26
N ARG A 132 0.50 10.34 -15.30
CA ARG A 132 1.83 10.95 -15.27
C ARG A 132 2.93 9.98 -14.82
N LEU A 133 2.56 8.76 -14.43
CA LEU A 133 3.51 7.79 -13.93
C LEU A 133 3.82 6.74 -15.00
N PRO A 134 5.08 6.36 -15.18
CA PRO A 134 5.48 5.36 -16.17
C PRO A 134 5.18 3.94 -15.67
N VAL A 135 3.89 3.62 -15.60
CA VAL A 135 3.35 2.38 -15.01
C VAL A 135 3.82 1.10 -15.70
N GLU A 136 4.36 1.21 -16.91
CA GLU A 136 4.86 0.06 -17.69
C GLU A 136 6.35 -0.23 -17.42
N LEU A 137 7.06 0.68 -16.74
CA LEU A 137 8.50 0.56 -16.53
C LEU A 137 8.85 -0.12 -15.19
N CYS A 138 7.89 -0.22 -14.27
CA CYS A 138 8.12 -0.73 -12.93
C CYS A 138 7.00 -1.67 -12.48
N THR A 139 7.18 -2.36 -11.37
CA THR A 139 6.10 -3.12 -10.75
C THR A 139 5.14 -2.16 -10.06
N PHE A 140 3.89 -2.05 -10.57
CA PHE A 140 2.95 -1.03 -10.16
C PHE A 140 1.72 -1.62 -9.44
N ILE A 141 1.52 -1.22 -8.18
CA ILE A 141 0.42 -1.70 -7.33
C ILE A 141 -0.50 -0.53 -6.97
N VAL A 142 -1.76 -0.61 -7.40
CA VAL A 142 -2.78 0.40 -7.11
C VAL A 142 -3.74 -0.07 -6.04
N SER A 143 -3.92 0.73 -4.99
CA SER A 143 -5.01 0.58 -4.01
C SER A 143 -6.16 1.50 -4.38
N THR A 144 -7.35 0.96 -4.67
CA THR A 144 -8.50 1.77 -5.09
C THR A 144 -9.84 1.21 -4.62
N SER A 145 -10.89 2.02 -4.63
CA SER A 145 -12.27 1.55 -4.46
C SER A 145 -12.84 1.00 -5.77
N PRO A 146 -13.83 0.07 -5.74
CA PRO A 146 -14.32 -0.61 -6.95
C PRO A 146 -14.91 0.31 -8.03
N ARG A 147 -15.42 1.47 -7.62
CA ARG A 147 -16.15 2.41 -8.50
C ARG A 147 -15.28 3.52 -9.08
N ARG A 148 -13.95 3.46 -8.93
CA ARG A 148 -13.09 4.51 -9.45
C ARG A 148 -12.78 4.27 -10.92
N GLU A 149 -13.24 5.18 -11.77
CA GLU A 149 -12.97 5.22 -13.21
C GLU A 149 -11.48 5.42 -13.51
N MET A 150 -10.74 6.07 -12.60
CA MET A 150 -9.32 6.39 -12.75
C MET A 150 -8.39 5.20 -13.05
N VAL A 151 -8.86 3.96 -12.87
CA VAL A 151 -8.09 2.77 -13.20
C VAL A 151 -8.53 2.12 -14.52
N ASN A 152 -9.42 2.73 -15.30
CA ASN A 152 -9.90 2.12 -16.53
C ASN A 152 -8.79 1.96 -17.55
N ASP A 153 -7.94 2.94 -17.73
CA ASP A 153 -6.79 2.84 -18.63
C ASP A 153 -5.68 1.98 -18.04
N PHE A 154 -5.51 1.97 -16.72
CA PHE A 154 -4.60 1.06 -16.05
C PHE A 154 -4.97 -0.41 -16.28
N LYS A 155 -6.24 -0.70 -16.55
CA LYS A 155 -6.73 -2.05 -16.90
C LYS A 155 -6.42 -2.48 -18.34
N LYS A 156 -5.93 -1.59 -19.19
CA LYS A 156 -5.51 -1.94 -20.55
C LYS A 156 -4.29 -2.88 -20.54
N PRO A 157 -4.09 -3.67 -21.62
CA PRO A 157 -2.96 -4.59 -21.71
C PRO A 157 -1.59 -3.92 -21.45
N PRO A 158 -0.66 -4.63 -20.80
CA PRO A 158 -0.85 -5.90 -20.11
C PRO A 158 -1.84 -5.76 -18.94
N GLU A 159 -2.82 -6.68 -18.89
CA GLU A 159 -3.90 -6.59 -17.90
C GLU A 159 -3.35 -6.73 -16.48
N PRO A 160 -3.77 -5.86 -15.54
CA PRO A 160 -3.37 -5.98 -14.16
C PRO A 160 -4.03 -7.19 -13.49
N GLN A 161 -3.36 -7.79 -12.55
CA GLN A 161 -4.00 -8.73 -11.65
C GLN A 161 -4.88 -8.01 -10.64
N ILE A 162 -6.15 -8.39 -10.54
CA ILE A 162 -7.10 -7.76 -9.60
C ILE A 162 -7.25 -8.63 -8.35
N PHE A 163 -7.02 -8.02 -7.19
CA PHE A 163 -7.20 -8.61 -5.87
C PHE A 163 -8.35 -7.93 -5.14
N TYR A 164 -9.35 -8.70 -4.78
CA TYR A 164 -10.46 -8.22 -3.96
C TYR A 164 -10.16 -8.46 -2.48
N MET A 165 -10.03 -7.39 -1.73
CA MET A 165 -9.84 -7.47 -0.28
C MET A 165 -11.16 -7.82 0.40
N PRO A 166 -11.22 -8.89 1.21
CA PRO A 166 -12.44 -9.28 1.91
C PRO A 166 -12.80 -8.28 3.02
N ILE A 167 -14.06 -8.26 3.39
CA ILE A 167 -14.53 -7.52 4.57
C ILE A 167 -13.85 -8.05 5.84
N TRP A 168 -13.85 -7.24 6.90
CA TRP A 168 -13.36 -7.65 8.20
C TRP A 168 -14.18 -8.81 8.75
N THR A 169 -13.53 -9.83 9.23
CA THR A 169 -14.18 -10.92 9.97
C THR A 169 -14.50 -10.47 11.40
N LYS A 170 -15.47 -11.12 12.06
CA LYS A 170 -15.77 -10.85 13.45
C LYS A 170 -14.53 -11.01 14.34
N ALA A 171 -13.76 -12.07 14.14
CA ALA A 171 -12.54 -12.33 14.91
C ALA A 171 -11.48 -11.21 14.73
N GLU A 172 -11.27 -10.71 13.50
CA GLU A 172 -10.37 -9.59 13.26
C GLU A 172 -10.86 -8.31 13.96
N LEU A 173 -12.17 -8.05 13.92
CA LEU A 173 -12.77 -6.89 14.58
C LEU A 173 -12.63 -6.96 16.10
N GLU A 174 -12.81 -8.12 16.69
CA GLU A 174 -12.61 -8.35 18.13
C GLU A 174 -11.16 -8.06 18.58
N VAL A 175 -10.17 -8.39 17.75
CA VAL A 175 -8.76 -8.10 18.02
C VAL A 175 -8.47 -6.60 18.03
N ILE A 176 -9.05 -5.84 17.08
CA ILE A 176 -8.76 -4.40 16.95
C ILE A 176 -9.70 -3.52 17.78
N ALA A 177 -10.86 -4.03 18.23
CA ALA A 177 -11.87 -3.27 18.96
C ALA A 177 -11.32 -2.49 20.17
N PRO A 178 -10.39 -3.03 20.99
CA PRO A 178 -9.81 -2.28 22.11
C PRO A 178 -9.09 -0.98 21.71
N LEU A 179 -8.63 -0.87 20.46
CA LEU A 179 -7.99 0.35 19.94
C LEU A 179 -9.00 1.45 19.57
N PHE A 180 -10.28 1.08 19.45
CA PHE A 180 -11.34 1.98 19.07
C PHE A 180 -12.47 2.01 20.10
N PRO A 181 -12.20 2.44 21.36
CA PRO A 181 -13.19 2.37 22.45
C PRO A 181 -14.51 3.08 22.13
N LYS A 182 -14.46 4.17 21.35
CA LYS A 182 -15.68 4.86 20.91
C LYS A 182 -16.54 4.06 19.91
N ALA A 183 -15.97 3.10 19.18
CA ALA A 183 -16.73 2.25 18.27
C ALA A 183 -17.58 1.20 19.05
N ILE A 184 -17.16 0.80 20.25
CA ILE A 184 -17.89 -0.14 21.10
C ILE A 184 -19.18 0.49 21.67
N GLU A 185 -19.18 1.81 21.90
CA GLU A 185 -20.38 2.52 22.38
C GLU A 185 -21.55 2.48 21.36
N TRP A 186 -21.27 2.33 20.07
CA TRP A 186 -22.27 2.23 19.02
C TRP A 186 -22.99 0.87 19.00
N GLN A 187 -22.30 -0.20 19.37
CA GLN A 187 -22.86 -1.57 19.42
C GLN A 187 -23.90 -1.73 20.54
N ASN A 188 -23.81 -0.92 21.60
CA ASN A 188 -24.72 -0.94 22.73
C ASN A 188 -25.97 -0.03 22.54
N ARG A 189 -26.12 0.60 21.36
CA ARG A 189 -27.25 1.51 21.05
C ARG A 189 -28.31 0.88 20.12
N PHE A 190 -28.10 -0.40 19.71
CA PHE A 190 -29.05 -1.15 18.88
C PHE A 190 -29.36 -2.52 19.53
#